data_ebdf9bb1b2550883887b565eea08f1f2
#
_entry.id   ebdf9bb1b2550883887b565eea08f1f2
#
_cell.length_a   1.000
_cell.length_b   1.000
_cell.length_c   1.000
_cell.angle_alpha   90.00
_cell.angle_beta   90.00
_cell.angle_gamma   90.00
#
_symmetry.space_group_name_H-M   'P 1'
#
loop_
_entity.id
_entity.type
_entity.pdbx_description
1 polymer ?
#
loop_
_entity_poly.entity_id
_entity_poly.type
_entity_poly.pdbx_seq_one_letter_code
_entity_poly.pdbx_strand_id
1 'polypeptide(L)'
;MAYDSASLDKPLEALKAFDWGGDAAPLQAIDAAVIAVHADPAARANLEKRLAGLLGAGTSQPVTEYVCRKLSMIGTAASVPTLAALLPKKGHSHMARFALERIAAPEAAAALRQALAAVQGDLKIGMISSLAGRGDAACVPMLAGLLAGESRTAVAAADALGRIHTPEAVQVLAAATSIGDKPAAAAIVNARLACAESLLRQGKRPEALSVYNSIAAGSEPTASFTRLAAERGILACLDTTTSP
;
A
#
# COMPACT_ATOMS: atom_id res chain seq x y z
N MET A 1 19.76 -20.59 -17.20
CA MET A 1 19.39 -20.70 -18.64
C MET A 1 19.25 -19.29 -19.17
N ALA A 2 19.68 -19.03 -20.41
CA ALA A 2 19.45 -17.75 -21.07
C ALA A 2 17.97 -17.60 -21.39
N TYR A 3 17.46 -16.36 -21.32
CA TYR A 3 16.11 -16.03 -21.70
C TYR A 3 15.91 -16.21 -23.22
N ASP A 4 14.94 -17.03 -23.61
CA ASP A 4 14.52 -17.19 -25.01
C ASP A 4 13.07 -16.76 -25.14
N SER A 5 12.83 -15.63 -25.81
CA SER A 5 11.50 -15.08 -26.00
C SER A 5 10.59 -15.98 -26.81
N ALA A 6 11.10 -16.71 -27.82
CA ALA A 6 10.29 -17.55 -28.68
C ALA A 6 9.76 -18.80 -27.95
N SER A 7 10.53 -19.33 -27.00
CA SER A 7 10.12 -20.47 -26.18
C SER A 7 8.89 -20.20 -25.32
N LEU A 8 8.55 -18.93 -25.10
CA LEU A 8 7.41 -18.51 -24.28
C LEU A 8 6.10 -18.28 -25.07
N ASP A 9 6.12 -18.41 -26.41
CA ASP A 9 4.92 -18.15 -27.21
C ASP A 9 3.78 -19.10 -26.83
N LYS A 10 4.06 -20.41 -26.79
CA LYS A 10 3.09 -21.42 -26.38
C LYS A 10 2.66 -21.29 -24.91
N PRO A 11 3.57 -21.14 -23.93
CA PRO A 11 3.19 -20.91 -22.53
C PRO A 11 2.29 -19.70 -22.32
N LEU A 12 2.58 -18.57 -22.96
CA LEU A 12 1.77 -17.34 -22.81
C LEU A 12 0.40 -17.46 -23.52
N GLU A 13 0.32 -18.19 -24.62
CA GLU A 13 -0.96 -18.48 -25.25
C GLU A 13 -1.80 -19.41 -24.37
N ALA A 14 -1.24 -20.46 -23.82
CA ALA A 14 -1.91 -21.36 -22.89
C ALA A 14 -2.37 -20.64 -21.61
N LEU A 15 -1.59 -19.66 -21.12
CA LEU A 15 -1.97 -18.86 -19.95
C LEU A 15 -3.28 -18.10 -20.16
N LYS A 16 -3.65 -17.70 -21.38
CA LYS A 16 -4.91 -16.98 -21.64
C LYS A 16 -6.16 -17.79 -21.25
N ALA A 17 -6.07 -19.12 -21.36
CA ALA A 17 -7.16 -20.05 -21.02
C ALA A 17 -6.98 -20.68 -19.63
N PHE A 18 -5.99 -20.19 -18.85
CA PHE A 18 -5.72 -20.78 -17.54
C PHE A 18 -6.85 -20.52 -16.55
N ASP A 19 -7.21 -21.58 -15.80
CA ASP A 19 -8.12 -21.52 -14.67
C ASP A 19 -7.53 -22.28 -13.46
N TRP A 20 -8.10 -22.07 -12.29
CA TRP A 20 -7.68 -22.74 -11.06
C TRP A 20 -7.82 -24.26 -11.17
N GLY A 21 -6.74 -24.98 -10.85
CA GLY A 21 -6.68 -26.44 -10.96
C GLY A 21 -6.34 -26.96 -12.36
N GLY A 22 -6.12 -26.07 -13.35
CA GLY A 22 -5.66 -26.44 -14.69
C GLY A 22 -4.21 -26.86 -14.74
N ASP A 23 -3.71 -27.19 -15.95
CA ASP A 23 -2.30 -27.56 -16.17
C ASP A 23 -1.34 -26.42 -15.79
N ALA A 24 -0.43 -26.68 -14.85
CA ALA A 24 0.55 -25.74 -14.37
C ALA A 24 1.85 -25.70 -15.20
N ALA A 25 2.04 -26.58 -16.18
CA ALA A 25 3.25 -26.64 -16.98
C ALA A 25 3.58 -25.31 -17.72
N PRO A 26 2.58 -24.61 -18.32
CA PRO A 26 2.82 -23.30 -18.91
C PRO A 26 3.31 -22.27 -17.89
N LEU A 27 2.81 -22.32 -16.65
CA LEU A 27 3.19 -21.40 -15.57
C LEU A 27 4.65 -21.60 -15.17
N GLN A 28 5.14 -22.84 -15.10
CA GLN A 28 6.52 -23.15 -14.74
C GLN A 28 7.52 -22.55 -15.74
N ALA A 29 7.21 -22.60 -17.04
CA ALA A 29 8.05 -22.00 -18.06
C ALA A 29 8.15 -20.46 -17.92
N ILE A 30 7.01 -19.82 -17.62
CA ILE A 30 6.96 -18.37 -17.40
C ILE A 30 7.68 -18.00 -16.10
N ASP A 31 7.53 -18.79 -15.04
CA ASP A 31 8.23 -18.58 -13.76
C ASP A 31 9.75 -18.66 -13.92
N ALA A 32 10.23 -19.65 -14.65
CA ALA A 32 11.65 -19.76 -14.98
C ALA A 32 12.15 -18.55 -15.77
N ALA A 33 11.36 -18.06 -16.72
CA ALA A 33 11.69 -16.88 -17.49
C ALA A 33 11.75 -15.61 -16.62
N VAL A 34 10.80 -15.40 -15.68
CA VAL A 34 10.82 -14.29 -14.73
C VAL A 34 12.10 -14.25 -13.91
N ILE A 35 12.61 -15.42 -13.51
CA ILE A 35 13.89 -15.52 -12.80
C ILE A 35 15.06 -15.20 -13.74
N ALA A 36 15.04 -15.75 -14.96
CA ALA A 36 16.13 -15.60 -15.90
C ALA A 36 16.36 -14.15 -16.38
N VAL A 37 15.31 -13.34 -16.49
CA VAL A 37 15.41 -11.94 -16.97
C VAL A 37 15.94 -10.94 -15.94
N HIS A 38 16.23 -11.36 -14.71
CA HIS A 38 16.62 -10.43 -13.63
C HIS A 38 17.88 -9.63 -13.94
N ALA A 39 18.85 -10.26 -14.62
CA ALA A 39 20.13 -9.64 -14.98
C ALA A 39 20.15 -9.03 -16.40
N ASP A 40 19.07 -9.15 -17.17
CA ASP A 40 18.97 -8.66 -18.55
C ASP A 40 17.80 -7.66 -18.69
N PRO A 41 18.09 -6.35 -18.72
CA PRO A 41 17.05 -5.33 -18.84
C PRO A 41 16.22 -5.42 -20.13
N ALA A 42 16.81 -5.83 -21.26
CA ALA A 42 16.11 -5.95 -22.52
C ALA A 42 15.15 -7.15 -22.53
N ALA A 43 15.62 -8.29 -22.04
CA ALA A 43 14.80 -9.48 -21.83
C ALA A 43 13.67 -9.22 -20.84
N ARG A 44 13.96 -8.51 -19.73
CA ARG A 44 12.97 -8.09 -18.74
C ARG A 44 11.87 -7.24 -19.34
N ALA A 45 12.24 -6.20 -20.12
CA ALA A 45 11.27 -5.31 -20.77
C ALA A 45 10.41 -6.05 -21.80
N ASN A 46 10.99 -7.01 -22.52
CA ASN A 46 10.24 -7.86 -23.45
C ASN A 46 9.21 -8.72 -22.72
N LEU A 47 9.61 -9.43 -21.66
CA LEU A 47 8.71 -10.28 -20.88
C LEU A 47 7.63 -9.47 -20.18
N GLU A 48 8.00 -8.31 -19.59
CA GLU A 48 7.06 -7.37 -18.98
C GLU A 48 5.96 -6.94 -19.96
N LYS A 49 6.36 -6.50 -21.16
CA LYS A 49 5.43 -6.10 -22.22
C LYS A 49 4.47 -7.22 -22.60
N ARG A 50 4.97 -8.43 -22.75
CA ARG A 50 4.17 -9.62 -23.11
C ARG A 50 3.17 -9.97 -22.01
N LEU A 51 3.59 -9.98 -20.74
CA LEU A 51 2.72 -10.23 -19.60
C LEU A 51 1.65 -9.14 -19.45
N ALA A 52 2.04 -7.87 -19.51
CA ALA A 52 1.10 -6.75 -19.45
C ALA A 52 0.06 -6.81 -20.59
N GLY A 53 0.46 -7.27 -21.78
CA GLY A 53 -0.43 -7.45 -22.92
C GLY A 53 -1.50 -8.54 -22.74
N LEU A 54 -1.37 -9.39 -21.73
CA LEU A 54 -2.42 -10.38 -21.38
C LEU A 54 -3.53 -9.79 -20.51
N LEU A 55 -3.31 -8.62 -19.91
CA LEU A 55 -4.28 -7.93 -19.07
C LEU A 55 -5.20 -7.05 -19.91
N GLY A 56 -6.52 -7.29 -19.85
CA GLY A 56 -7.47 -6.51 -20.63
C GLY A 56 -8.93 -6.76 -20.27
N ALA A 57 -9.83 -6.31 -21.17
CA ALA A 57 -11.23 -6.62 -21.06
C ALA A 57 -11.44 -8.11 -21.37
N GLY A 58 -12.01 -8.84 -20.42
CA GLY A 58 -12.27 -10.27 -20.59
C GLY A 58 -11.17 -11.20 -20.06
N THR A 59 -10.05 -10.68 -19.54
CA THR A 59 -9.06 -11.50 -18.85
C THR A 59 -9.70 -12.12 -17.60
N SER A 60 -9.57 -13.43 -17.43
CA SER A 60 -10.10 -14.15 -16.28
C SER A 60 -9.39 -13.71 -14.98
N GLN A 61 -10.04 -13.95 -13.84
CA GLN A 61 -9.44 -13.63 -12.54
C GLN A 61 -8.15 -14.41 -12.27
N PRO A 62 -8.07 -15.75 -12.55
CA PRO A 62 -6.83 -16.52 -12.40
C PRO A 62 -5.67 -15.97 -13.20
N VAL A 63 -5.91 -15.63 -14.47
CA VAL A 63 -4.88 -15.03 -15.35
C VAL A 63 -4.44 -13.67 -14.83
N THR A 64 -5.38 -12.81 -14.42
CA THR A 64 -5.07 -11.50 -13.85
C THR A 64 -4.20 -11.65 -12.59
N GLU A 65 -4.56 -12.56 -11.70
CA GLU A 65 -3.83 -12.79 -10.46
C GLU A 65 -2.40 -13.26 -10.75
N TYR A 66 -2.24 -14.26 -11.63
CA TYR A 66 -0.95 -14.77 -12.01
C TYR A 66 -0.07 -13.68 -12.63
N VAL A 67 -0.57 -12.96 -13.63
CA VAL A 67 0.17 -11.91 -14.33
C VAL A 67 0.55 -10.76 -13.39
N CYS A 68 -0.36 -10.29 -12.55
CA CYS A 68 -0.07 -9.24 -11.58
C CYS A 68 1.02 -9.66 -10.58
N ARG A 69 1.04 -10.93 -10.14
CA ARG A 69 2.12 -11.47 -9.30
C ARG A 69 3.47 -11.42 -10.03
N LYS A 70 3.53 -11.73 -11.33
CA LYS A 70 4.79 -11.64 -12.11
C LYS A 70 5.20 -10.18 -12.33
N LEU A 71 4.26 -9.31 -12.69
CA LEU A 71 4.54 -7.87 -12.83
C LEU A 71 4.96 -7.21 -11.52
N SER A 72 4.56 -7.74 -10.36
CA SER A 72 5.08 -7.26 -9.08
C SER A 72 6.58 -7.50 -8.88
N MET A 73 7.16 -8.44 -9.63
CA MET A 73 8.58 -8.82 -9.55
C MET A 73 9.44 -8.12 -10.62
N ILE A 74 8.91 -8.01 -11.84
CA ILE A 74 9.68 -7.49 -12.98
C ILE A 74 9.13 -6.19 -13.57
N GLY A 75 7.94 -5.75 -13.14
CA GLY A 75 7.26 -4.58 -13.67
C GLY A 75 8.03 -3.28 -13.45
N THR A 76 7.86 -2.38 -14.39
CA THR A 76 8.41 -1.02 -14.40
C THR A 76 7.29 0.01 -14.64
N ALA A 77 7.63 1.27 -14.89
CA ALA A 77 6.66 2.28 -15.32
C ALA A 77 5.84 1.85 -16.56
N ALA A 78 6.40 0.98 -17.41
CA ALA A 78 5.73 0.51 -18.62
C ALA A 78 4.45 -0.31 -18.35
N SER A 79 4.39 -1.05 -17.24
CA SER A 79 3.21 -1.82 -16.83
C SER A 79 2.14 -0.98 -16.13
N VAL A 80 2.48 0.21 -15.63
CA VAL A 80 1.58 1.02 -14.80
C VAL A 80 0.26 1.36 -15.49
N PRO A 81 0.21 1.80 -16.76
CA PRO A 81 -1.07 2.12 -17.40
C PRO A 81 -2.04 0.94 -17.46
N THR A 82 -1.53 -0.25 -17.80
CA THR A 82 -2.33 -1.47 -17.89
C THR A 82 -2.86 -1.90 -16.51
N LEU A 83 -2.03 -1.84 -15.47
CA LEU A 83 -2.42 -2.14 -14.10
C LEU A 83 -3.42 -1.10 -13.57
N ALA A 84 -3.21 0.18 -13.86
CA ALA A 84 -4.09 1.26 -13.45
C ALA A 84 -5.52 1.10 -14.02
N ALA A 85 -5.65 0.61 -15.26
CA ALA A 85 -6.94 0.33 -15.88
C ALA A 85 -7.75 -0.77 -15.15
N LEU A 86 -7.11 -1.57 -14.31
CA LEU A 86 -7.76 -2.61 -13.50
C LEU A 86 -8.20 -2.11 -12.12
N LEU A 87 -7.68 -0.97 -11.64
CA LEU A 87 -7.96 -0.47 -10.30
C LEU A 87 -9.46 -0.23 -10.01
N PRO A 88 -10.30 0.28 -10.94
CA PRO A 88 -11.72 0.43 -10.71
C PRO A 88 -12.52 -0.86 -10.87
N LYS A 89 -11.92 -1.96 -11.33
CA LYS A 89 -12.60 -3.24 -11.57
C LYS A 89 -12.56 -4.10 -10.31
N LYS A 90 -13.70 -4.25 -9.62
CA LYS A 90 -13.82 -4.91 -8.31
C LYS A 90 -13.11 -6.28 -8.23
N GLY A 91 -13.23 -7.14 -9.23
CA GLY A 91 -12.62 -8.46 -9.26
C GLY A 91 -11.10 -8.46 -9.51
N HIS A 92 -10.54 -7.39 -10.04
CA HIS A 92 -9.13 -7.31 -10.44
C HIS A 92 -8.31 -6.29 -9.62
N SER A 93 -9.01 -5.35 -8.97
CA SER A 93 -8.39 -4.23 -8.26
C SER A 93 -7.35 -4.66 -7.23
N HIS A 94 -7.63 -5.72 -6.46
CA HIS A 94 -6.72 -6.21 -5.43
C HIS A 94 -5.36 -6.60 -6.01
N MET A 95 -5.34 -7.37 -7.09
CA MET A 95 -4.11 -7.84 -7.71
C MET A 95 -3.37 -6.75 -8.48
N ALA A 96 -4.09 -5.83 -9.09
CA ALA A 96 -3.49 -4.65 -9.70
C ALA A 96 -2.77 -3.78 -8.65
N ARG A 97 -3.41 -3.54 -7.50
CA ARG A 97 -2.79 -2.83 -6.37
C ARG A 97 -1.57 -3.56 -5.83
N PHE A 98 -1.66 -4.90 -5.68
CA PHE A 98 -0.53 -5.74 -5.24
C PHE A 98 0.71 -5.57 -6.13
N ALA A 99 0.52 -5.48 -7.45
CA ALA A 99 1.62 -5.22 -8.39
C ALA A 99 2.12 -3.77 -8.26
N LEU A 100 1.22 -2.79 -8.28
CA LEU A 100 1.56 -1.37 -8.19
C LEU A 100 2.24 -1.01 -6.86
N GLU A 101 1.93 -1.68 -5.77
CA GLU A 101 2.61 -1.50 -4.48
C GLU A 101 4.12 -1.79 -4.56
N ARG A 102 4.53 -2.72 -5.42
CA ARG A 102 5.91 -3.23 -5.54
C ARG A 102 6.71 -2.62 -6.68
N ILE A 103 6.03 -2.09 -7.69
CA ILE A 103 6.70 -1.36 -8.78
C ILE A 103 7.25 -0.06 -8.21
N ALA A 104 8.59 0.09 -8.23
CA ALA A 104 9.27 1.23 -7.62
C ALA A 104 9.02 2.57 -8.32
N ALA A 105 8.56 2.53 -9.58
CA ALA A 105 8.31 3.72 -10.38
C ALA A 105 7.31 4.68 -9.70
N PRO A 106 7.57 6.00 -9.70
CA PRO A 106 6.69 7.02 -9.09
C PRO A 106 5.30 7.07 -9.76
N GLU A 107 5.20 6.68 -11.02
CA GLU A 107 3.95 6.55 -11.76
C GLU A 107 2.98 5.57 -11.10
N ALA A 108 3.48 4.54 -10.44
CA ALA A 108 2.63 3.58 -9.72
C ALA A 108 1.90 4.24 -8.53
N ALA A 109 2.59 5.07 -7.75
CA ALA A 109 1.95 5.84 -6.69
C ALA A 109 0.97 6.88 -7.25
N ALA A 110 1.35 7.56 -8.34
CA ALA A 110 0.47 8.52 -9.01
C ALA A 110 -0.83 7.87 -9.51
N ALA A 111 -0.75 6.67 -10.10
CA ALA A 111 -1.92 5.91 -10.55
C ALA A 111 -2.83 5.52 -9.38
N LEU A 112 -2.27 5.11 -8.24
CA LEU A 112 -3.04 4.80 -7.03
C LEU A 112 -3.73 6.05 -6.47
N ARG A 113 -3.06 7.22 -6.43
CA ARG A 113 -3.68 8.49 -6.01
C ARG A 113 -4.82 8.91 -6.94
N GLN A 114 -4.61 8.80 -8.25
CA GLN A 114 -5.66 9.09 -9.22
C GLN A 114 -6.87 8.17 -9.04
N ALA A 115 -6.65 6.87 -8.84
CA ALA A 115 -7.72 5.92 -8.58
C ALA A 115 -8.44 6.21 -7.25
N LEU A 116 -7.72 6.60 -6.19
CA LEU A 116 -8.29 6.98 -4.90
C LEU A 116 -9.34 8.10 -5.04
N ALA A 117 -9.08 9.08 -5.89
CA ALA A 117 -10.02 10.17 -6.15
C ALA A 117 -11.30 9.72 -6.90
N ALA A 118 -11.18 8.68 -7.73
CA ALA A 118 -12.24 8.24 -8.63
C ALA A 118 -13.14 7.12 -8.07
N VAL A 119 -12.62 6.28 -7.15
CA VAL A 119 -13.36 5.10 -6.65
C VAL A 119 -14.04 5.37 -5.32
N GLN A 120 -15.00 4.49 -4.94
CA GLN A 120 -15.77 4.57 -3.71
C GLN A 120 -15.75 3.22 -2.95
N GLY A 121 -16.24 3.23 -1.70
CA GLY A 121 -16.41 2.04 -0.87
C GLY A 121 -15.13 1.22 -0.68
N ASP A 122 -15.22 -0.09 -0.78
CA ASP A 122 -14.09 -1.01 -0.54
C ASP A 122 -12.91 -0.77 -1.49
N LEU A 123 -13.16 -0.32 -2.72
CA LEU A 123 -12.09 0.03 -3.65
C LEU A 123 -11.30 1.23 -3.13
N LYS A 124 -11.98 2.26 -2.59
CA LYS A 124 -11.32 3.42 -1.99
C LYS A 124 -10.45 3.02 -0.79
N ILE A 125 -10.98 2.21 0.12
CA ILE A 125 -10.23 1.67 1.27
C ILE A 125 -8.99 0.91 0.78
N GLY A 126 -9.14 0.10 -0.28
CA GLY A 126 -8.02 -0.59 -0.90
C GLY A 126 -6.93 0.35 -1.42
N MET A 127 -7.29 1.46 -2.10
CA MET A 127 -6.30 2.45 -2.57
C MET A 127 -5.57 3.11 -1.41
N ILE A 128 -6.30 3.51 -0.36
CA ILE A 128 -5.72 4.07 0.87
C ILE A 128 -4.69 3.10 1.46
N SER A 129 -5.03 1.82 1.60
CA SER A 129 -4.13 0.79 2.14
C SER A 129 -2.87 0.62 1.29
N SER A 130 -3.01 0.64 -0.05
CA SER A 130 -1.88 0.48 -0.97
C SER A 130 -0.93 1.69 -0.93
N LEU A 131 -1.46 2.91 -0.85
CA LEU A 131 -0.67 4.13 -0.70
C LEU A 131 0.09 4.15 0.64
N ALA A 132 -0.57 3.72 1.72
CA ALA A 132 0.08 3.55 3.02
C ALA A 132 1.17 2.47 2.98
N GLY A 133 0.95 1.35 2.28
CA GLY A 133 1.93 0.29 2.09
C GLY A 133 3.17 0.75 1.32
N ARG A 134 3.01 1.71 0.43
CA ARG A 134 4.13 2.35 -0.30
C ARG A 134 4.83 3.45 0.52
N GLY A 135 4.27 3.90 1.62
CA GLY A 135 4.76 5.08 2.34
C GLY A 135 4.63 6.37 1.52
N ASP A 136 3.60 6.48 0.67
CA ASP A 136 3.45 7.60 -0.26
C ASP A 136 3.09 8.91 0.47
N ALA A 137 4.09 9.70 0.80
CA ALA A 137 3.93 10.98 1.48
C ALA A 137 3.04 11.97 0.68
N ALA A 138 3.04 11.89 -0.65
CA ALA A 138 2.27 12.80 -1.48
C ALA A 138 0.74 12.58 -1.38
N CYS A 139 0.28 11.48 -0.79
CA CYS A 139 -1.15 11.27 -0.56
C CYS A 139 -1.65 11.87 0.78
N VAL A 140 -0.79 12.39 1.65
CA VAL A 140 -1.16 12.94 2.97
C VAL A 140 -2.27 13.98 2.89
N PRO A 141 -2.25 14.98 1.98
CA PRO A 141 -3.35 15.94 1.87
C PRO A 141 -4.69 15.30 1.47
N MET A 142 -4.66 14.27 0.62
CA MET A 142 -5.87 13.53 0.24
C MET A 142 -6.45 12.77 1.43
N LEU A 143 -5.59 12.11 2.22
CA LEU A 143 -5.98 11.36 3.41
C LEU A 143 -6.54 12.30 4.49
N ALA A 144 -5.95 13.47 4.66
CA ALA A 144 -6.46 14.50 5.58
C ALA A 144 -7.92 14.88 5.27
N GLY A 145 -8.25 15.08 4.00
CA GLY A 145 -9.62 15.36 3.56
C GLY A 145 -10.62 14.22 3.81
N LEU A 146 -10.13 12.99 4.00
CA LEU A 146 -10.98 11.82 4.25
C LEU A 146 -11.29 11.59 5.74
N LEU A 147 -10.56 12.22 6.66
CA LEU A 147 -10.76 12.03 8.12
C LEU A 147 -12.13 12.48 8.61
N ALA A 148 -12.76 13.45 7.93
CA ALA A 148 -14.09 13.95 8.24
C ALA A 148 -15.22 13.27 7.42
N GLY A 149 -14.87 12.25 6.65
CA GLY A 149 -15.77 11.55 5.74
C GLY A 149 -16.56 10.42 6.39
N GLU A 150 -16.95 9.46 5.56
CA GLU A 150 -17.63 8.23 5.98
C GLU A 150 -16.72 7.43 6.92
N SER A 151 -17.28 6.85 7.99
CA SER A 151 -16.58 6.23 9.13
C SER A 151 -15.50 5.23 8.69
N ARG A 152 -15.82 4.29 7.82
CA ARG A 152 -14.85 3.28 7.35
C ARG A 152 -13.69 3.89 6.58
N THR A 153 -13.97 4.93 5.80
CA THR A 153 -12.97 5.66 5.03
C THR A 153 -12.10 6.51 5.95
N ALA A 154 -12.70 7.16 6.95
CA ALA A 154 -11.98 7.95 7.95
C ALA A 154 -11.03 7.08 8.80
N VAL A 155 -11.48 5.91 9.24
CA VAL A 155 -10.64 4.91 9.92
C VAL A 155 -9.46 4.50 9.04
N ALA A 156 -9.71 4.14 7.77
CA ALA A 156 -8.65 3.74 6.85
C ALA A 156 -7.65 4.87 6.58
N ALA A 157 -8.13 6.12 6.48
CA ALA A 157 -7.27 7.28 6.30
C ALA A 157 -6.40 7.57 7.53
N ALA A 158 -6.95 7.44 8.74
CA ALA A 158 -6.20 7.58 9.98
C ALA A 158 -5.09 6.52 10.09
N ASP A 159 -5.44 5.24 9.87
CA ASP A 159 -4.46 4.14 9.87
C ASP A 159 -3.35 4.36 8.84
N ALA A 160 -3.72 4.83 7.63
CA ALA A 160 -2.76 5.13 6.58
C ALA A 160 -1.80 6.25 6.98
N LEU A 161 -2.30 7.35 7.55
CA LEU A 161 -1.47 8.46 8.06
C LEU A 161 -0.51 7.98 9.15
N GLY A 162 -0.97 7.12 10.07
CA GLY A 162 -0.14 6.52 11.11
C GLY A 162 0.98 5.63 10.54
N ARG A 163 0.76 4.94 9.42
CA ARG A 163 1.76 4.12 8.72
C ARG A 163 2.74 4.95 7.91
N ILE A 164 2.29 6.05 7.30
CA ILE A 164 3.13 6.98 6.54
C ILE A 164 4.04 7.77 7.48
N HIS A 165 3.56 8.15 8.65
CA HIS A 165 4.24 8.81 9.78
C HIS A 165 5.26 9.90 9.38
N THR A 166 5.02 10.62 8.28
CA THR A 166 5.81 11.83 7.95
C THR A 166 5.48 12.97 8.91
N PRO A 167 6.33 13.99 9.03
CA PRO A 167 6.02 15.17 9.85
C PRO A 167 4.67 15.80 9.51
N GLU A 168 4.32 15.84 8.22
CA GLU A 168 3.03 16.33 7.76
C GLU A 168 1.87 15.44 8.23
N ALA A 169 2.01 14.11 8.15
CA ALA A 169 1.00 13.18 8.66
C ALA A 169 0.79 13.32 10.18
N VAL A 170 1.87 13.53 10.94
CA VAL A 170 1.81 13.81 12.37
C VAL A 170 1.02 15.09 12.65
N GLN A 171 1.27 16.16 11.90
CA GLN A 171 0.54 17.43 12.03
C GLN A 171 -0.94 17.29 11.68
N VAL A 172 -1.26 16.58 10.59
CA VAL A 172 -2.65 16.29 10.19
C VAL A 172 -3.38 15.53 11.29
N LEU A 173 -2.78 14.48 11.85
CA LEU A 173 -3.39 13.70 12.92
C LEU A 173 -3.54 14.48 14.23
N ALA A 174 -2.60 15.40 14.53
CA ALA A 174 -2.68 16.26 15.71
C ALA A 174 -3.79 17.32 15.59
N ALA A 175 -4.04 17.83 14.39
CA ALA A 175 -5.11 18.78 14.09
C ALA A 175 -6.49 18.12 13.93
N ALA A 176 -6.53 16.80 13.70
CA ALA A 176 -7.78 16.08 13.54
C ALA A 176 -8.56 16.05 14.86
N THR A 177 -9.73 16.68 14.88
CA THR A 177 -10.65 16.65 16.01
C THR A 177 -11.64 15.51 15.81
N SER A 178 -12.02 14.84 16.90
CA SER A 178 -13.08 13.84 16.88
C SER A 178 -14.41 14.49 16.50
N ILE A 179 -15.05 13.98 15.46
CA ILE A 179 -16.28 14.56 14.89
C ILE A 179 -17.48 13.67 15.25
N GLY A 180 -17.52 13.14 16.45
CA GLY A 180 -18.65 12.34 16.92
C GLY A 180 -18.69 10.89 16.43
N ASP A 181 -17.76 10.48 15.59
CA ASP A 181 -17.58 9.10 15.15
C ASP A 181 -16.54 8.39 16.03
N LYS A 182 -17.00 7.54 16.95
CA LYS A 182 -16.11 6.84 17.90
C LYS A 182 -15.05 5.95 17.21
N PRO A 183 -15.37 5.14 16.19
CA PRO A 183 -14.37 4.38 15.45
C PRO A 183 -13.28 5.24 14.81
N ALA A 184 -13.65 6.33 14.15
CA ALA A 184 -12.69 7.24 13.52
C ALA A 184 -11.83 7.96 14.58
N ALA A 185 -12.42 8.42 15.69
CA ALA A 185 -11.69 9.01 16.80
C ALA A 185 -10.66 8.06 17.39
N ALA A 186 -11.04 6.80 17.64
CA ALA A 186 -10.12 5.77 18.12
C ALA A 186 -8.97 5.50 17.13
N ALA A 187 -9.27 5.42 15.83
CA ALA A 187 -8.26 5.23 14.79
C ALA A 187 -7.27 6.41 14.73
N ILE A 188 -7.73 7.66 14.86
CA ILE A 188 -6.87 8.85 14.89
C ILE A 188 -5.92 8.77 16.10
N VAL A 189 -6.41 8.42 17.30
CA VAL A 189 -5.56 8.32 18.48
C VAL A 189 -4.54 7.19 18.34
N ASN A 190 -4.93 6.03 17.81
CA ASN A 190 -4.03 4.92 17.53
C ASN A 190 -2.97 5.30 16.48
N ALA A 191 -3.35 6.02 15.44
CA ALA A 191 -2.42 6.52 14.42
C ALA A 191 -1.40 7.51 15.01
N ARG A 192 -1.83 8.39 15.94
CA ARG A 192 -0.93 9.30 16.67
C ARG A 192 0.07 8.53 17.54
N LEU A 193 -0.37 7.46 18.22
CA LEU A 193 0.54 6.57 18.95
C LEU A 193 1.57 5.94 18.01
N ALA A 194 1.15 5.38 16.88
CA ALA A 194 2.06 4.79 15.90
C ALA A 194 3.10 5.81 15.39
N CYS A 195 2.69 7.06 15.17
CA CYS A 195 3.60 8.15 14.82
C CYS A 195 4.61 8.44 15.95
N ALA A 196 4.15 8.52 17.20
CA ALA A 196 5.02 8.77 18.35
C ALA A 196 6.04 7.65 18.55
N GLU A 197 5.63 6.39 18.43
CA GLU A 197 6.51 5.23 18.49
C GLU A 197 7.55 5.24 17.34
N SER A 198 7.14 5.66 16.14
CA SER A 198 8.06 5.80 15.01
C SER A 198 9.09 6.91 15.24
N LEU A 199 8.66 8.07 15.76
CA LEU A 199 9.56 9.17 16.12
C LEU A 199 10.57 8.74 17.19
N LEU A 200 10.10 8.01 18.22
CA LEU A 200 10.98 7.50 19.28
C LEU A 200 12.04 6.53 18.73
N ARG A 201 11.65 5.60 17.86
CA ARG A 201 12.60 4.68 17.19
C ARG A 201 13.61 5.40 16.31
N GLN A 202 13.26 6.57 15.77
CA GLN A 202 14.16 7.44 15.00
C GLN A 202 15.06 8.30 15.90
N GLY A 203 14.96 8.17 17.22
CA GLY A 203 15.70 9.00 18.18
C GLY A 203 15.15 10.42 18.34
N LYS A 204 14.02 10.75 17.73
CA LYS A 204 13.35 12.06 17.81
C LYS A 204 12.50 12.14 19.09
N ARG A 205 13.20 12.05 20.23
CA ARG A 205 12.58 11.99 21.57
C ARG A 205 11.70 13.20 21.91
N PRO A 206 12.13 14.46 21.65
CA PRO A 206 11.30 15.63 21.93
C PRO A 206 9.97 15.64 21.18
N GLU A 207 10.01 15.30 19.89
CA GLU A 207 8.82 15.23 19.03
C GLU A 207 7.90 14.09 19.48
N ALA A 208 8.44 12.90 19.77
CA ALA A 208 7.69 11.78 20.30
C ALA A 208 7.01 12.13 21.62
N LEU A 209 7.75 12.76 22.55
CA LEU A 209 7.25 13.21 23.85
C LEU A 209 6.08 14.19 23.69
N SER A 210 6.17 15.12 22.76
CA SER A 210 5.09 16.08 22.46
C SER A 210 3.81 15.35 22.04
N VAL A 211 3.90 14.35 21.16
CA VAL A 211 2.74 13.58 20.70
C VAL A 211 2.16 12.75 21.84
N TYR A 212 3.00 12.04 22.62
CA TYR A 212 2.54 11.25 23.77
C TYR A 212 1.84 12.10 24.81
N ASN A 213 2.39 13.25 25.18
CA ASN A 213 1.79 14.18 26.14
C ASN A 213 0.41 14.65 25.64
N SER A 214 0.28 14.96 24.36
CA SER A 214 -1.00 15.39 23.77
C SER A 214 -2.07 14.29 23.79
N ILE A 215 -1.67 13.02 23.70
CA ILE A 215 -2.59 11.87 23.83
C ILE A 215 -2.99 11.67 25.30
N ALA A 216 -2.02 11.73 26.23
CA ALA A 216 -2.27 11.54 27.65
C ALA A 216 -3.14 12.64 28.26
N ALA A 217 -3.02 13.89 27.78
CA ALA A 217 -3.82 15.03 28.20
C ALA A 217 -5.22 15.08 27.57
N GLY A 218 -5.49 14.27 26.54
CA GLY A 218 -6.78 14.23 25.87
C GLY A 218 -7.91 13.81 26.80
N SER A 219 -9.05 14.53 26.74
CA SER A 219 -10.26 14.25 27.51
C SER A 219 -11.18 13.23 26.83
N GLU A 220 -10.84 12.78 25.63
CA GLU A 220 -11.57 11.74 24.92
C GLU A 220 -11.62 10.47 25.79
N PRO A 221 -12.75 9.72 25.81
CA PRO A 221 -12.81 8.40 26.42
C PRO A 221 -12.01 7.40 25.58
N THR A 222 -10.74 7.71 25.40
CA THR A 222 -9.75 6.77 24.86
C THR A 222 -9.73 5.57 25.79
N ALA A 223 -9.79 4.40 25.20
CA ALA A 223 -9.66 3.17 25.97
C ALA A 223 -8.45 3.32 26.92
N SER A 224 -8.61 2.92 28.17
CA SER A 224 -7.58 3.02 29.23
C SER A 224 -6.21 2.54 28.76
N PHE A 225 -6.18 1.60 27.81
CA PHE A 225 -4.97 1.07 27.17
C PHE A 225 -4.21 2.10 26.33
N THR A 226 -4.89 2.97 25.57
CA THR A 226 -4.24 3.99 24.73
C THR A 226 -3.55 5.04 25.58
N ARG A 227 -4.21 5.47 26.66
CA ARG A 227 -3.61 6.38 27.64
C ARG A 227 -2.39 5.76 28.34
N LEU A 228 -2.51 4.51 28.78
CA LEU A 228 -1.40 3.77 29.39
C LEU A 228 -0.21 3.61 28.42
N ALA A 229 -0.49 3.37 27.14
CA ALA A 229 0.55 3.31 26.10
C ALA A 229 1.27 4.65 25.94
N ALA A 230 0.52 5.76 25.94
CA ALA A 230 1.10 7.11 25.88
C ALA A 230 1.96 7.42 27.11
N GLU A 231 1.49 7.09 28.33
CA GLU A 231 2.23 7.26 29.58
C GLU A 231 3.55 6.46 29.58
N ARG A 232 3.53 5.22 29.09
CA ARG A 232 4.75 4.41 28.90
C ARG A 232 5.70 5.03 27.88
N GLY A 233 5.15 5.57 26.77
CA GLY A 233 5.94 6.29 25.77
C GLY A 233 6.62 7.52 26.34
N ILE A 234 5.95 8.30 27.21
CA ILE A 234 6.53 9.43 27.94
C ILE A 234 7.73 8.97 28.76
N LEU A 235 7.59 7.91 29.57
CA LEU A 235 8.68 7.37 30.37
C LEU A 235 9.87 6.94 29.49
N ALA A 236 9.60 6.25 28.35
CA ALA A 236 10.65 5.85 27.43
C ALA A 236 11.38 7.05 26.76
N CYS A 237 10.69 8.16 26.55
CA CYS A 237 11.32 9.39 26.06
C CYS A 237 12.24 10.04 27.10
N LEU A 238 11.93 9.90 28.40
CA LEU A 238 12.68 10.49 29.50
C LEU A 238 13.83 9.60 29.97
N ASP A 239 13.78 8.29 29.70
CA ASP A 239 14.85 7.36 30.07
C ASP A 239 16.07 7.58 29.19
N THR A 240 17.12 8.16 29.79
CA THR A 240 18.41 8.41 29.13
C THR A 240 19.38 7.24 29.17
N THR A 241 19.01 6.14 29.85
CA THR A 241 19.91 4.99 30.07
C THR A 241 19.92 4.01 28.90
N THR A 242 18.94 4.09 27.99
CA THR A 242 18.84 3.27 26.78
C THR A 242 19.23 4.08 25.56
N SER A 243 20.52 4.41 25.39
CA SER A 243 21.08 4.79 24.08
C SER A 243 21.38 3.50 23.30
N PRO A 244 21.02 3.43 22.01
CA PRO A 244 21.33 2.29 21.17
C PRO A 244 22.83 2.14 20.92
#